data_40a496b113e779322cd3c5e50aafd4d0
#
_entry.id   40a496b113e779322cd3c5e50aafd4d0
#
_cell.length_a   1.000
_cell.length_b   1.000
_cell.length_c   1.000
_cell.angle_alpha   90.00
_cell.angle_beta   90.00
_cell.angle_gamma   90.00
#
_symmetry.space_group_name_H-M   'P 1'
#
loop_
_entity.id
_entity.type
_entity.pdbx_description
1 polymer ?
#
loop_
_entity_poly.entity_id
_entity_poly.type
_entity_poly.pdbx_seq_one_letter_code
_entity_poly.pdbx_strand_id
1 'polypeptide(L)'
;MSPATNTPNHNHHHSHRGPQDPSAGPASRRIRPRRNLRQVGKAGEDEAAAYFVDRGYRLLDRNFFTARGEVDIVLAGGDGDNDDTIVFVEVKWRLDGRYGTGAEAVTPAKLAAMRHAGAEWLRRNPGHRAPVVRFDVLDITAGDITHYEGVGW
;
A
#
# COMPACT_ATOMS: atom_id res chain seq x y z
N MET A 1 39.34 82.22 -16.34
CA MET A 1 40.26 82.38 -15.17
C MET A 1 40.15 81.08 -14.37
N SER A 2 41.25 80.49 -14.32
CA SER A 2 41.57 79.17 -13.76
C SER A 2 41.59 79.08 -12.24
N PRO A 3 41.99 77.99 -11.65
CA PRO A 3 41.67 76.56 -11.84
C PRO A 3 41.27 75.94 -10.49
N ALA A 4 40.69 74.75 -10.52
CA ALA A 4 40.55 73.95 -9.31
C ALA A 4 41.15 72.60 -9.54
N THR A 5 42.13 72.24 -8.74
CA THR A 5 42.87 71.03 -8.68
C THR A 5 42.07 69.88 -8.06
N ASN A 6 42.02 68.77 -8.72
CA ASN A 6 41.33 67.56 -8.25
C ASN A 6 42.35 66.56 -7.75
N THR A 7 42.24 66.16 -6.50
CA THR A 7 43.09 65.13 -5.88
C THR A 7 42.29 63.82 -5.75
N PRO A 8 42.82 62.68 -6.16
CA PRO A 8 42.07 61.40 -6.04
C PRO A 8 42.19 60.83 -4.62
N ASN A 9 41.05 60.48 -4.08
CA ASN A 9 40.88 59.83 -2.79
C ASN A 9 40.95 58.31 -2.96
N HIS A 10 42.00 57.69 -2.44
CA HIS A 10 42.17 56.24 -2.39
C HIS A 10 41.46 55.72 -1.14
N ASN A 11 40.31 55.09 -1.34
CA ASN A 11 39.60 54.44 -0.26
C ASN A 11 39.88 52.93 -0.31
N HIS A 12 40.78 52.47 0.53
CA HIS A 12 41.07 51.05 0.74
C HIS A 12 39.99 50.46 1.65
N HIS A 13 39.07 49.72 1.07
CA HIS A 13 38.16 48.89 1.83
C HIS A 13 38.85 47.57 2.22
N HIS A 14 39.30 47.50 3.46
CA HIS A 14 39.69 46.25 4.10
C HIS A 14 38.43 45.45 4.43
N SER A 15 38.20 44.41 3.65
CA SER A 15 37.19 43.42 3.96
C SER A 15 37.68 42.54 5.11
N HIS A 16 37.20 42.79 6.31
CA HIS A 16 37.37 41.85 7.43
C HIS A 16 36.50 40.63 7.16
N ARG A 17 37.12 39.52 6.73
CA ARG A 17 36.53 38.21 6.84
C ARG A 17 36.49 37.86 8.32
N GLY A 18 35.32 37.78 8.89
CA GLY A 18 35.07 37.19 10.21
C GLY A 18 35.45 35.73 10.24
N PRO A 19 35.78 35.17 11.40
CA PRO A 19 36.17 33.79 11.53
C PRO A 19 35.02 32.87 11.09
N GLN A 20 35.30 31.99 10.13
CA GLN A 20 34.37 30.91 9.76
C GLN A 20 34.35 29.89 10.89
N ASP A 21 33.21 29.64 11.46
CA ASP A 21 32.97 28.59 12.44
C ASP A 21 33.13 27.22 11.77
N PRO A 22 34.13 26.39 12.16
CA PRO A 22 34.31 25.07 11.57
C PRO A 22 33.38 23.98 12.11
N SER A 23 32.38 24.35 12.92
CA SER A 23 31.51 23.38 13.58
C SER A 23 30.21 23.04 12.82
N ALA A 24 29.97 23.60 11.63
CA ALA A 24 28.87 23.20 10.78
C ALA A 24 29.19 21.84 10.12
N GLY A 25 29.09 20.78 10.89
CA GLY A 25 29.09 19.41 10.37
C GLY A 25 27.93 19.19 9.39
N PRO A 26 28.09 18.29 8.40
CA PRO A 26 27.06 18.06 7.39
C PRO A 26 25.75 17.69 8.08
N ALA A 27 24.69 18.41 7.73
CA ALA A 27 23.34 18.16 8.21
C ALA A 27 23.05 16.65 8.05
N SER A 28 22.90 15.97 9.17
CA SER A 28 22.55 14.56 9.24
C SER A 28 21.27 14.38 8.43
N ARG A 29 21.39 13.84 7.21
CA ARG A 29 20.25 13.31 6.47
C ARG A 29 19.63 12.25 7.35
N ARG A 30 18.54 12.58 8.03
CA ARG A 30 17.68 11.59 8.68
C ARG A 30 17.24 10.64 7.58
N ILE A 31 17.90 9.50 7.49
CA ILE A 31 17.46 8.38 6.66
C ILE A 31 16.15 7.94 7.29
N ARG A 32 15.04 8.31 6.65
CA ARG A 32 13.73 7.74 7.01
C ARG A 32 13.89 6.22 6.85
N PRO A 33 13.62 5.41 7.89
CA PRO A 33 13.73 3.97 7.76
C PRO A 33 12.85 3.56 6.58
N ARG A 34 13.44 2.84 5.63
CA ARG A 34 12.67 2.20 4.55
C ARG A 34 11.66 1.32 5.25
N ARG A 35 10.39 1.70 5.23
CA ARG A 35 9.30 0.84 5.70
C ARG A 35 9.47 -0.48 4.97
N ASN A 36 9.68 -1.54 5.72
CA ASN A 36 9.80 -2.87 5.17
C ASN A 36 8.50 -3.19 4.44
N LEU A 37 8.54 -3.36 3.11
CA LEU A 37 7.36 -3.61 2.27
C LEU A 37 6.53 -4.80 2.77
N ARG A 38 7.16 -5.78 3.42
CA ARG A 38 6.48 -6.91 4.06
C ARG A 38 5.66 -6.49 5.28
N GLN A 39 6.15 -5.54 6.10
CA GLN A 39 5.39 -5.01 7.25
C GLN A 39 4.21 -4.16 6.80
N VAL A 40 4.38 -3.44 5.70
CA VAL A 40 3.32 -2.64 5.07
C VAL A 40 2.22 -3.54 4.53
N GLY A 41 2.56 -4.60 3.80
CA GLY A 41 1.60 -5.60 3.30
C GLY A 41 0.84 -6.28 4.44
N LYS A 42 1.57 -6.70 5.48
CA LYS A 42 0.95 -7.33 6.66
C LYS A 42 -0.04 -6.41 7.37
N ALA A 43 0.26 -5.12 7.52
CA ALA A 43 -0.66 -4.15 8.14
C ALA A 43 -1.95 -3.98 7.32
N GLY A 44 -1.84 -3.93 5.99
CA GLY A 44 -2.99 -3.87 5.10
C GLY A 44 -3.86 -5.13 5.17
N GLU A 45 -3.26 -6.30 5.24
CA GLU A 45 -3.99 -7.57 5.39
C GLU A 45 -4.67 -7.69 6.76
N ASP A 46 -4.04 -7.20 7.85
CA ASP A 46 -4.64 -7.18 9.19
C ASP A 46 -5.85 -6.24 9.22
N GLU A 47 -5.75 -5.07 8.59
CA GLU A 47 -6.85 -4.12 8.45
C GLU A 47 -7.99 -4.70 7.61
N ALA A 48 -7.66 -5.37 6.51
CA ALA A 48 -8.64 -6.05 5.66
C ALA A 48 -9.37 -7.17 6.41
N ALA A 49 -8.65 -8.01 7.15
CA ALA A 49 -9.26 -9.07 7.95
C ALA A 49 -10.23 -8.52 8.99
N ALA A 50 -9.85 -7.45 9.70
CA ALA A 50 -10.71 -6.78 10.66
C ALA A 50 -11.96 -6.20 9.99
N TYR A 51 -11.82 -5.57 8.82
CA TYR A 51 -12.94 -5.05 8.03
C TYR A 51 -14.01 -6.11 7.76
N PHE A 52 -13.61 -7.31 7.36
CA PHE A 52 -14.54 -8.40 7.06
C PHE A 52 -15.14 -9.02 8.31
N VAL A 53 -14.33 -9.27 9.35
CA VAL A 53 -14.80 -9.83 10.62
C VAL A 53 -15.84 -8.92 11.27
N ASP A 54 -15.64 -7.60 11.26
CA ASP A 54 -16.59 -6.62 11.77
C ASP A 54 -17.93 -6.61 10.99
N ARG A 55 -17.94 -7.14 9.78
CA ARG A 55 -19.13 -7.30 8.91
C ARG A 55 -19.74 -8.70 8.96
N GLY A 56 -19.29 -9.52 9.90
CA GLY A 56 -19.86 -10.84 10.13
C GLY A 56 -19.28 -11.97 9.27
N TYR A 57 -18.24 -11.69 8.47
CA TYR A 57 -17.52 -12.74 7.77
C TYR A 57 -16.67 -13.54 8.76
N ARG A 58 -16.55 -14.83 8.53
CA ARG A 58 -15.65 -15.70 9.27
C ARG A 58 -14.34 -15.89 8.51
N LEU A 59 -13.21 -15.54 9.13
CA LEU A 59 -11.88 -15.74 8.56
C LEU A 59 -11.53 -17.21 8.57
N LEU A 60 -11.22 -17.78 7.41
CA LEU A 60 -10.84 -19.18 7.25
C LEU A 60 -9.34 -19.35 7.04
N ASP A 61 -8.72 -18.51 6.21
CA ASP A 61 -7.29 -18.62 5.89
C ASP A 61 -6.72 -17.25 5.46
N ARG A 62 -5.39 -17.15 5.50
CA ARG A 62 -4.66 -15.97 5.07
C ARG A 62 -3.40 -16.37 4.31
N ASN A 63 -3.03 -15.57 3.30
CA ASN A 63 -1.79 -15.75 2.56
C ASN A 63 -1.64 -17.15 1.97
N PHE A 64 -2.66 -17.59 1.26
CA PHE A 64 -2.63 -18.90 0.61
C PHE A 64 -1.92 -18.82 -0.74
N PHE A 65 -0.81 -19.53 -0.86
CA PHE A 65 0.06 -19.53 -2.03
C PHE A 65 0.01 -20.87 -2.77
N THR A 66 0.04 -20.78 -4.09
CA THR A 66 0.22 -21.93 -4.98
C THR A 66 1.28 -21.61 -6.04
N ALA A 67 1.70 -22.60 -6.81
CA ALA A 67 2.61 -22.37 -7.94
C ALA A 67 2.01 -21.46 -9.04
N ARG A 68 0.69 -21.29 -9.06
CA ARG A 68 -0.06 -20.58 -10.12
C ARG A 68 -0.77 -19.33 -9.68
N GLY A 69 -0.76 -19.02 -8.40
CA GLY A 69 -1.44 -17.84 -7.87
C GLY A 69 -1.49 -17.81 -6.35
N GLU A 70 -2.05 -16.74 -5.85
CA GLU A 70 -2.18 -16.48 -4.43
C GLU A 70 -3.54 -15.84 -4.12
N VAL A 71 -3.95 -15.95 -2.87
CA VAL A 71 -5.12 -15.27 -2.29
C VAL A 71 -4.71 -14.73 -0.93
N ASP A 72 -4.99 -13.46 -0.68
CA ASP A 72 -4.57 -12.82 0.57
C ASP A 72 -5.43 -13.23 1.75
N ILE A 73 -6.75 -13.36 1.54
CA ILE A 73 -7.71 -13.73 2.59
C ILE A 73 -8.75 -14.69 2.02
N VAL A 74 -9.11 -15.70 2.80
CA VAL A 74 -10.23 -16.61 2.53
C VAL A 74 -11.25 -16.48 3.65
N LEU A 75 -12.51 -16.26 3.27
CA LEU A 75 -13.62 -16.01 4.18
C LEU A 75 -14.78 -16.94 3.92
N ALA A 76 -15.57 -17.19 4.95
CA ALA A 76 -16.90 -17.76 4.82
C ALA A 76 -17.95 -16.73 5.26
N GLY A 77 -19.11 -16.75 4.59
CA GLY A 77 -20.21 -15.86 4.88
C GLY A 77 -20.39 -14.77 3.82
N GLY A 78 -21.27 -13.84 4.09
CA GLY A 78 -21.64 -12.73 3.22
C GLY A 78 -22.81 -11.98 3.84
N ASP A 79 -23.50 -11.18 3.05
CA ASP A 79 -24.68 -10.44 3.48
C ASP A 79 -25.82 -11.41 3.88
N GLY A 80 -25.93 -11.67 5.17
CA GLY A 80 -26.86 -12.62 5.77
C GLY A 80 -26.15 -13.83 6.35
N ASP A 81 -26.77 -14.49 7.32
CA ASP A 81 -26.24 -15.63 8.09
C ASP A 81 -25.94 -16.91 7.25
N ASN A 82 -25.66 -16.77 5.97
CA ASN A 82 -25.39 -17.88 5.07
C ASN A 82 -23.89 -18.20 5.01
N ASP A 83 -23.50 -19.21 5.76
CA ASP A 83 -22.16 -19.89 5.68
C ASP A 83 -21.90 -20.57 4.31
N ASP A 84 -22.80 -20.39 3.35
CA ASP A 84 -22.78 -21.08 2.06
C ASP A 84 -21.88 -20.43 1.00
N THR A 85 -21.26 -19.30 1.31
CA THR A 85 -20.38 -18.60 0.39
C THR A 85 -18.94 -18.63 0.88
N ILE A 86 -18.02 -19.05 0.01
CA ILE A 86 -16.57 -18.86 0.22
C ILE A 86 -16.11 -17.69 -0.62
N VAL A 87 -15.47 -16.72 0.02
CA VAL A 87 -14.96 -15.51 -0.62
C VAL A 87 -13.44 -15.51 -0.61
N PHE A 88 -12.86 -15.40 -1.78
CA PHE A 88 -11.41 -15.22 -1.96
C PHE A 88 -11.12 -13.76 -2.23
N VAL A 89 -10.27 -13.14 -1.41
CA VAL A 89 -10.04 -11.70 -1.43
C VAL A 89 -8.60 -11.37 -1.81
N GLU A 90 -8.44 -10.44 -2.72
CA GLU A 90 -7.21 -9.72 -2.99
C GLU A 90 -7.23 -8.40 -2.23
N VAL A 91 -6.17 -8.12 -1.47
CA VAL A 91 -6.02 -6.87 -0.73
C VAL A 91 -5.05 -5.94 -1.45
N LYS A 92 -5.51 -4.78 -1.83
CA LYS A 92 -4.70 -3.69 -2.38
C LYS A 92 -4.52 -2.62 -1.32
N TRP A 93 -3.31 -2.46 -0.85
CA TRP A 93 -2.98 -1.43 0.14
C TRP A 93 -2.03 -0.40 -0.47
N ARG A 94 -2.40 0.88 -0.39
CA ARG A 94 -1.67 1.99 -0.98
C ARG A 94 -1.61 3.18 -0.03
N LEU A 95 -0.48 3.88 -0.05
CA LEU A 95 -0.30 5.10 0.74
C LEU A 95 -1.06 6.29 0.15
N ASP A 96 -1.25 6.30 -1.17
CA ASP A 96 -1.92 7.38 -1.90
C ASP A 96 -2.66 6.84 -3.15
N GLY A 97 -3.57 7.67 -3.67
CA GLY A 97 -4.44 7.32 -4.82
C GLY A 97 -3.81 7.50 -6.21
N ARG A 98 -2.49 7.62 -6.36
CA ARG A 98 -1.83 7.94 -7.64
C ARG A 98 -1.89 6.84 -8.70
N TYR A 99 -2.27 5.63 -8.34
CA TYR A 99 -2.15 4.44 -9.20
C TYR A 99 -3.49 3.81 -9.62
N GLY A 100 -4.55 4.59 -9.73
CA GLY A 100 -5.88 4.10 -10.14
C GLY A 100 -6.66 3.44 -9.01
N THR A 101 -7.80 2.81 -9.35
CA THR A 101 -8.67 2.11 -8.40
C THR A 101 -8.25 0.66 -8.19
N GLY A 102 -8.66 0.05 -7.06
CA GLY A 102 -8.39 -1.36 -6.78
C GLY A 102 -8.99 -2.31 -7.81
N ALA A 103 -10.17 -1.98 -8.32
CA ALA A 103 -10.83 -2.77 -9.37
C ALA A 103 -10.05 -2.80 -10.68
N GLU A 104 -9.43 -1.67 -11.08
CA GLU A 104 -8.60 -1.57 -12.27
C GLU A 104 -7.28 -2.35 -12.13
N ALA A 105 -6.83 -2.60 -10.90
CA ALA A 105 -5.61 -3.37 -10.64
C ALA A 105 -5.80 -4.89 -10.82
N VAL A 106 -7.03 -5.37 -10.94
CA VAL A 106 -7.32 -6.80 -11.16
C VAL A 106 -7.38 -7.08 -12.66
N THR A 107 -6.25 -7.45 -13.21
CA THR A 107 -6.14 -7.87 -14.60
C THR A 107 -6.76 -9.26 -14.80
N PRO A 108 -7.12 -9.67 -16.05
CA PRO A 108 -7.54 -11.03 -16.35
C PRO A 108 -6.55 -12.10 -15.88
N ALA A 109 -5.26 -11.84 -15.98
CA ALA A 109 -4.21 -12.74 -15.50
C ALA A 109 -4.22 -12.89 -13.98
N LYS A 110 -4.40 -11.78 -13.24
CA LYS A 110 -4.52 -11.83 -11.77
C LYS A 110 -5.78 -12.60 -11.35
N LEU A 111 -6.91 -12.35 -11.99
CA LEU A 111 -8.14 -13.06 -11.71
C LEU A 111 -8.02 -14.58 -11.98
N ALA A 112 -7.36 -14.96 -13.08
CA ALA A 112 -7.07 -16.36 -13.37
C ALA A 112 -6.19 -16.99 -12.28
N ALA A 113 -5.17 -16.29 -11.81
CA ALA A 113 -4.32 -16.73 -10.71
C ALA A 113 -5.11 -16.90 -9.40
N MET A 114 -5.98 -15.96 -9.04
CA MET A 114 -6.87 -16.07 -7.89
C MET A 114 -7.80 -17.29 -7.99
N ARG A 115 -8.38 -17.52 -9.17
CA ARG A 115 -9.25 -18.69 -9.43
C ARG A 115 -8.50 -20.02 -9.26
N HIS A 116 -7.26 -20.10 -9.75
CA HIS A 116 -6.42 -21.28 -9.52
C HIS A 116 -6.13 -21.51 -8.04
N ALA A 117 -5.75 -20.46 -7.32
CA ALA A 117 -5.50 -20.54 -5.88
C ALA A 117 -6.77 -20.93 -5.12
N GLY A 118 -7.91 -20.33 -5.44
CA GLY A 118 -9.20 -20.63 -4.81
C GLY A 118 -9.62 -22.09 -5.03
N ALA A 119 -9.50 -22.62 -6.26
CA ALA A 119 -9.80 -24.01 -6.57
C ALA A 119 -8.89 -24.96 -5.79
N GLU A 120 -7.61 -24.65 -5.69
CA GLU A 120 -6.66 -25.46 -4.93
C GLU A 120 -6.93 -25.39 -3.42
N TRP A 121 -7.33 -24.23 -2.91
CA TRP A 121 -7.73 -24.10 -1.51
C TRP A 121 -8.95 -24.96 -1.19
N LEU A 122 -9.99 -24.91 -2.00
CA LEU A 122 -11.19 -25.75 -1.85
C LEU A 122 -10.85 -27.25 -1.89
N ARG A 123 -9.96 -27.66 -2.79
CA ARG A 123 -9.50 -29.04 -2.89
C ARG A 123 -8.79 -29.52 -1.62
N ARG A 124 -7.99 -28.64 -0.98
CA ARG A 124 -7.26 -28.94 0.26
C ARG A 124 -8.13 -28.86 1.51
N ASN A 125 -9.27 -28.18 1.42
CA ASN A 125 -10.18 -27.96 2.54
C ASN A 125 -11.58 -28.53 2.24
N PRO A 126 -11.73 -29.87 2.10
CA PRO A 126 -12.98 -30.48 1.65
C PRO A 126 -14.13 -30.33 2.65
N GLY A 127 -13.86 -29.96 3.90
CA GLY A 127 -14.87 -29.63 4.90
C GLY A 127 -15.61 -28.32 4.63
N HIS A 128 -15.03 -27.43 3.80
CA HIS A 128 -15.63 -26.17 3.39
C HIS A 128 -16.30 -26.32 2.01
N ARG A 129 -17.44 -26.99 1.99
CA ARG A 129 -18.25 -27.08 0.77
C ARG A 129 -19.14 -25.84 0.68
N ALA A 130 -18.90 -25.03 -0.34
CA ALA A 130 -19.73 -23.86 -0.60
C ALA A 130 -20.41 -23.99 -1.95
N PRO A 131 -21.75 -23.82 -2.02
CA PRO A 131 -22.46 -23.73 -3.29
C PRO A 131 -22.11 -22.46 -4.05
N VAL A 132 -21.63 -21.44 -3.36
CA VAL A 132 -21.24 -20.16 -3.95
C VAL A 132 -19.78 -19.86 -3.65
N VAL A 133 -19.02 -19.52 -4.71
CA VAL A 133 -17.66 -19.03 -4.62
C VAL A 133 -17.62 -17.62 -5.21
N ARG A 134 -17.06 -16.67 -4.48
CA ARG A 134 -16.94 -15.29 -4.89
C ARG A 134 -15.49 -14.80 -4.81
N PHE A 135 -15.11 -13.94 -5.72
CA PHE A 135 -13.80 -13.29 -5.73
C PHE A 135 -14.00 -11.80 -5.52
N ASP A 136 -13.35 -11.25 -4.52
CA ASP A 136 -13.48 -9.85 -4.14
C ASP A 136 -12.13 -9.15 -4.14
N VAL A 137 -12.17 -7.82 -4.23
CA VAL A 137 -11.01 -6.96 -4.01
C VAL A 137 -11.32 -5.98 -2.89
N LEU A 138 -10.42 -5.87 -1.93
CA LEU A 138 -10.46 -4.81 -0.93
C LEU A 138 -9.33 -3.83 -1.20
N ASP A 139 -9.68 -2.62 -1.60
CA ASP A 139 -8.74 -1.52 -1.81
C ASP A 139 -8.70 -0.65 -0.55
N ILE A 140 -7.51 -0.52 0.03
CA ILE A 140 -7.24 0.35 1.17
C ILE A 140 -6.24 1.41 0.69
N THR A 141 -6.75 2.57 0.31
CA THR A 141 -5.95 3.66 -0.23
C THR A 141 -6.02 4.88 0.67
N ALA A 142 -4.88 5.33 1.19
CA ALA A 142 -4.77 6.47 2.09
C ALA A 142 -5.68 6.36 3.35
N GLY A 143 -6.01 5.14 3.77
CA GLY A 143 -6.92 4.84 4.88
C GLY A 143 -8.39 4.70 4.49
N ASP A 144 -8.76 5.03 3.25
CA ASP A 144 -10.11 4.80 2.73
C ASP A 144 -10.24 3.37 2.22
N ILE A 145 -11.31 2.69 2.63
CA ILE A 145 -11.59 1.31 2.25
C ILE A 145 -12.70 1.28 1.20
N THR A 146 -12.42 0.62 0.08
CA THR A 146 -13.41 0.31 -0.95
C THR A 146 -13.45 -1.20 -1.18
N HIS A 147 -14.63 -1.79 -1.06
CA HIS A 147 -14.86 -3.21 -1.29
C HIS A 147 -15.53 -3.42 -2.65
N TYR A 148 -14.89 -4.19 -3.50
CA TYR A 148 -15.42 -4.61 -4.81
C TYR A 148 -15.81 -6.07 -4.73
N GLU A 149 -17.10 -6.35 -4.70
CA GLU A 149 -17.64 -7.70 -4.63
C GLU A 149 -17.78 -8.32 -6.01
N GLY A 150 -17.53 -9.61 -6.11
CA GLY A 150 -17.82 -10.39 -7.31
C GLY A 150 -17.02 -9.93 -8.54
N VAL A 151 -15.74 -9.61 -8.38
CA VAL A 151 -14.92 -9.18 -9.52
C VAL A 151 -14.75 -10.30 -10.53
N GLY A 152 -14.91 -9.98 -11.82
CA GLY A 152 -14.72 -10.91 -12.93
C GLY A 152 -15.90 -11.83 -13.25
N TRP A 153 -17.10 -11.43 -12.89
CA TRP A 153 -18.35 -12.05 -13.32
C TRP A 153 -19.03 -11.20 -14.41
#